data_e8873d0d4b66269da43c37766930d891
#
_entry.id   e8873d0d4b66269da43c37766930d891
#
_cell.length_a   1.000
_cell.length_b   1.000
_cell.length_c   1.000
_cell.angle_alpha   90.00
_cell.angle_beta   90.00
_cell.angle_gamma   90.00
#
_symmetry.space_group_name_H-M   'P 1'
#
loop_
_entity.id
_entity.type
_entity.pdbx_description
1 polymer ?
#
loop_
_entity_poly.entity_id
_entity_poly.type
_entity_poly.pdbx_seq_one_letter_code
_entity_poly.pdbx_strand_id
1 'polypeptide(L)'
;MDLFQALAEPRRRAILSLVWDREREAGEIHRASGDVTFGAVSQHLRVLREAGAVRMRADGRRRLYRADRVAVRRLLARLERMWSDRLERLKTLSEREEEENRR
;
A
#
# COMPACT_ATOMS: atom_id res chain seq x y z
N MET A 1 6.21 -7.24 -9.77
CA MET A 1 6.02 -6.91 -8.33
C MET A 1 4.54 -6.92 -8.04
N ASP A 2 4.12 -7.66 -7.02
CA ASP A 2 2.71 -7.70 -6.64
C ASP A 2 2.30 -6.48 -5.79
N LEU A 3 1.01 -6.36 -5.49
CA LEU A 3 0.47 -5.23 -4.75
C LEU A 3 1.07 -5.13 -3.34
N PHE A 4 1.22 -6.24 -2.65
CA PHE A 4 1.82 -6.26 -1.31
C PHE A 4 3.26 -5.73 -1.34
N GLN A 5 4.07 -6.23 -2.27
CA GLN A 5 5.45 -5.79 -2.43
C GLN A 5 5.55 -4.30 -2.80
N ALA A 6 4.68 -3.83 -3.69
CA ALA A 6 4.63 -2.43 -4.06
C ALA A 6 4.36 -1.53 -2.86
N LEU A 7 3.45 -1.94 -1.97
CA LEU A 7 3.07 -1.18 -0.79
C LEU A 7 3.99 -1.40 0.42
N ALA A 8 4.95 -2.30 0.33
CA ALA A 8 5.94 -2.50 1.39
C ALA A 8 6.96 -1.35 1.48
N GLU A 9 7.11 -0.56 0.43
CA GLU A 9 8.05 0.56 0.38
C GLU A 9 7.37 1.85 0.88
N PRO A 10 7.94 2.55 1.90
CA PRO A 10 7.28 3.71 2.53
C PRO A 10 6.96 4.87 1.60
N ARG A 11 7.83 5.18 0.65
CA ARG A 11 7.61 6.28 -0.29
C ARG A 11 6.44 6.01 -1.22
N ARG A 12 6.25 4.76 -1.62
CA ARG A 12 5.10 4.37 -2.43
C ARG A 12 3.80 4.49 -1.65
N ARG A 13 3.81 4.12 -0.36
CA ARG A 13 2.64 4.35 0.51
C ARG A 13 2.31 5.84 0.65
N ALA A 14 3.32 6.67 0.79
CA ALA A 14 3.12 8.12 0.86
C ALA A 14 2.49 8.68 -0.43
N ILE A 15 2.97 8.23 -1.59
CA ILE A 15 2.40 8.61 -2.88
C ILE A 15 0.95 8.14 -3.01
N LEU A 16 0.68 6.90 -2.61
CA LEU A 16 -0.68 6.36 -2.62
C LEU A 16 -1.64 7.23 -1.80
N SER A 17 -1.19 7.69 -0.63
CA SER A 17 -1.99 8.59 0.22
C SER A 17 -2.33 9.90 -0.49
N LEU A 18 -1.42 10.45 -1.27
CA LEU A 18 -1.65 11.69 -2.01
C LEU A 18 -2.74 11.57 -3.08
N VAL A 19 -2.93 10.38 -3.62
CA VAL A 19 -3.92 10.13 -4.69
C VAL A 19 -5.13 9.33 -4.18
N TRP A 20 -5.27 9.18 -2.87
CA TRP A 20 -6.35 8.40 -2.27
C TRP A 20 -7.72 9.04 -2.45
N ASP A 21 -7.81 10.33 -2.16
CA ASP A 21 -9.09 11.05 -2.18
C ASP A 21 -9.41 11.72 -3.52
N ARG A 22 -8.41 12.05 -4.30
CA ARG A 22 -8.60 12.71 -5.59
C ARG A 22 -7.47 12.40 -6.58
N GLU A 23 -7.76 12.59 -7.85
CA GLU A 23 -6.76 12.50 -8.91
C GLU A 23 -5.72 13.62 -8.78
N ARG A 24 -4.47 13.31 -9.09
CA ARG A 24 -3.39 14.29 -9.15
C ARG A 24 -2.47 13.98 -10.33
N GLU A 25 -1.89 15.04 -10.89
CA GLU A 25 -0.83 14.91 -11.90
C GLU A 25 0.50 14.51 -11.22
N ALA A 26 1.37 13.87 -12.00
CA ALA A 26 2.71 13.49 -11.53
C ALA A 26 3.49 14.69 -10.97
N GLY A 27 3.38 15.86 -11.59
CA GLY A 27 4.01 17.09 -11.13
C GLY A 27 3.55 17.55 -9.76
N GLU A 28 2.23 17.46 -9.49
CA GLU A 28 1.67 17.75 -8.16
C GLU A 28 2.19 16.77 -7.12
N ILE A 29 2.21 15.48 -7.46
CA ILE A 29 2.71 14.43 -6.58
C ILE A 29 4.17 14.67 -6.23
N HIS A 30 4.97 15.02 -7.22
CA HIS A 30 6.39 15.36 -7.02
C HIS A 30 6.55 16.52 -6.05
N ARG A 31 5.83 17.61 -6.26
CA ARG A 31 5.90 18.79 -5.39
C ARG A 31 5.49 18.48 -3.94
N ALA A 32 4.55 17.58 -3.77
CA ALA A 32 4.08 17.16 -2.44
C ALA A 32 4.96 16.09 -1.78
N SER A 33 5.89 15.50 -2.50
CA SER A 33 6.70 14.36 -2.03
C SER A 33 8.01 14.74 -1.34
N GLY A 34 8.32 16.04 -1.22
CA GLY A 34 9.55 16.51 -0.56
C GLY A 34 10.81 16.28 -1.36
N ASP A 35 11.87 15.80 -0.72
CA ASP A 35 13.20 15.63 -1.29
C ASP A 35 13.33 14.40 -2.20
N VAL A 36 12.46 14.30 -3.19
CA VAL A 36 12.47 13.18 -4.13
C VAL A 36 12.54 13.75 -5.54
N THR A 37 13.34 13.17 -6.41
CA THR A 37 13.40 13.60 -7.81
C THR A 37 12.12 13.27 -8.55
N PHE A 38 11.83 14.02 -9.59
CA PHE A 38 10.68 13.73 -10.46
C PHE A 38 10.81 12.33 -11.07
N GLY A 39 12.02 11.93 -11.47
CA GLY A 39 12.28 10.59 -12.00
C GLY A 39 11.95 9.48 -11.00
N ALA A 40 12.29 9.67 -9.72
CA ALA A 40 11.95 8.73 -8.67
C ALA A 40 10.44 8.62 -8.47
N VAL A 41 9.72 9.74 -8.47
CA VAL A 41 8.26 9.76 -8.37
C VAL A 41 7.64 9.02 -9.56
N SER A 42 8.11 9.29 -10.77
CA SER A 42 7.64 8.61 -11.99
C SER A 42 7.84 7.10 -11.89
N GLN A 43 8.98 6.67 -11.38
CA GLN A 43 9.29 5.24 -11.18
C GLN A 43 8.35 4.60 -10.14
N HIS A 44 8.12 5.29 -9.03
CA HIS A 44 7.19 4.81 -8.01
C HIS A 44 5.76 4.70 -8.53
N LEU A 45 5.31 5.69 -9.29
CA LEU A 45 3.99 5.68 -9.93
C LEU A 45 3.85 4.52 -10.92
N ARG A 46 4.89 4.25 -11.67
CA ARG A 46 4.92 3.11 -12.59
C ARG A 46 4.77 1.79 -11.86
N VAL A 47 5.54 1.59 -10.79
CA VAL A 47 5.45 0.38 -9.95
C VAL A 47 4.05 0.22 -9.35
N LEU A 48 3.49 1.29 -8.78
CA LEU A 48 2.15 1.29 -8.21
C LEU A 48 1.08 0.96 -9.25
N ARG A 49 1.22 1.50 -10.45
CA ARG A 49 0.29 1.25 -11.55
C ARG A 49 0.36 -0.20 -12.03
N GLU A 50 1.56 -0.71 -12.27
CA GLU A 50 1.76 -2.10 -12.71
C GLU A 50 1.27 -3.10 -11.67
N ALA A 51 1.40 -2.78 -10.39
CA ALA A 51 0.92 -3.61 -9.30
C ALA A 51 -0.59 -3.49 -9.04
N GLY A 52 -1.26 -2.52 -9.66
CA GLY A 52 -2.70 -2.33 -9.52
C GLY A 52 -3.13 -1.45 -8.33
N ALA A 53 -2.19 -0.71 -7.71
CA ALA A 53 -2.50 0.18 -6.59
C ALA A 53 -3.07 1.52 -7.04
N VAL A 54 -2.69 1.98 -8.21
CA VAL A 54 -3.17 3.24 -8.79
C VAL A 54 -3.63 3.03 -10.22
N ARG A 55 -4.56 3.87 -10.64
CA ARG A 55 -5.02 3.98 -12.01
C ARG A 55 -4.57 5.30 -12.60
N MET A 56 -4.35 5.32 -13.89
CA MET A 56 -3.99 6.52 -14.62
C MET A 56 -4.97 6.72 -15.76
N ARG A 57 -5.38 7.97 -15.96
CA ARG A 57 -6.11 8.36 -17.16
C ARG A 57 -5.45 9.55 -17.81
N ALA A 58 -5.59 9.65 -19.11
CA ALA A 58 -5.14 10.81 -19.88
C ALA A 58 -6.28 11.82 -19.99
N ASP A 59 -5.95 13.11 -19.83
CA ASP A 59 -6.85 14.22 -20.07
C ASP A 59 -6.07 15.28 -20.86
N GLY A 60 -6.19 15.23 -22.17
CA GLY A 60 -5.33 16.00 -23.07
C GLY A 60 -3.87 15.58 -22.92
N ARG A 61 -3.01 16.53 -22.56
CA ARG A 61 -1.59 16.27 -22.29
C ARG A 61 -1.31 15.87 -20.84
N ARG A 62 -2.35 15.91 -19.99
CA ARG A 62 -2.24 15.59 -18.58
C ARG A 62 -2.39 14.11 -18.36
N ARG A 63 -1.62 13.59 -17.41
CA ARG A 63 -1.78 12.23 -16.89
C ARG A 63 -2.18 12.33 -15.42
N LEU A 64 -3.36 11.81 -15.12
CA LEU A 64 -3.95 11.89 -13.80
C LEU A 64 -3.93 10.52 -13.14
N TYR A 65 -3.44 10.49 -11.91
CA TYR A 65 -3.30 9.27 -11.12
C TYR A 65 -4.26 9.28 -9.96
N ARG A 66 -4.87 8.15 -9.71
CA ARG A 66 -5.79 7.95 -8.58
C ARG A 66 -5.62 6.56 -8.01
N ALA A 67 -5.74 6.42 -6.68
CA ALA A 67 -5.69 5.12 -6.02
C ALA A 67 -6.82 4.21 -6.50
N ASP A 68 -6.51 2.93 -6.71
CA ASP A 68 -7.52 1.89 -6.82
C ASP A 68 -7.86 1.42 -5.41
N ARG A 69 -8.81 2.10 -4.79
CA ARG A 69 -9.17 1.87 -3.39
C ARG A 69 -9.73 0.47 -3.15
N VAL A 70 -10.44 -0.08 -4.13
CA VAL A 70 -10.99 -1.44 -4.01
C VAL A 70 -9.86 -2.46 -3.92
N ALA A 71 -8.87 -2.37 -4.81
CA ALA A 71 -7.73 -3.28 -4.80
C ALA A 71 -6.95 -3.19 -3.49
N VAL A 72 -6.67 -1.98 -3.01
CA VAL A 72 -5.94 -1.76 -1.76
C VAL A 72 -6.72 -2.30 -0.55
N ARG A 73 -8.02 -2.03 -0.48
CA ARG A 73 -8.88 -2.53 0.61
C ARG A 73 -8.94 -4.05 0.64
N ARG A 74 -8.99 -4.70 -0.53
CA ARG A 74 -8.96 -6.17 -0.61
C ARG A 74 -7.66 -6.75 -0.05
N LEU A 75 -6.53 -6.10 -0.36
CA LEU A 75 -5.24 -6.51 0.22
C LEU A 75 -5.24 -6.36 1.73
N LEU A 76 -5.67 -5.19 2.24
CA LEU A 76 -5.73 -4.93 3.68
C LEU A 76 -6.61 -5.95 4.41
N ALA A 77 -7.76 -6.29 3.85
CA ALA A 77 -8.65 -7.29 4.43
C ALA A 77 -8.00 -8.67 4.52
N ARG A 78 -7.24 -9.08 3.48
CA ARG A 78 -6.49 -10.33 3.51
C ARG A 78 -5.39 -10.32 4.57
N LEU A 79 -4.67 -9.21 4.69
CA LEU A 79 -3.62 -9.07 5.71
C LEU A 79 -4.19 -9.13 7.12
N GLU A 80 -5.32 -8.50 7.37
CA GLU A 80 -6.00 -8.55 8.66
C GLU A 80 -6.39 -9.98 9.02
N ARG A 81 -6.95 -10.74 8.09
CA ARG A 81 -7.30 -12.15 8.33
C ARG A 81 -6.07 -13.00 8.64
N MET A 82 -4.99 -12.81 7.90
CA MET A 82 -3.74 -13.55 8.14
C MET A 82 -3.15 -13.25 9.51
N TRP A 83 -3.15 -11.97 9.90
CA TRP A 83 -2.66 -11.56 11.22
C TRP A 83 -3.54 -12.08 12.34
N SER A 84 -4.86 -11.99 12.21
CA SER A 84 -5.80 -12.51 13.21
C SER A 84 -5.60 -13.99 13.45
N ASP A 85 -5.46 -14.78 12.41
CA ASP A 85 -5.22 -16.23 12.53
C ASP A 85 -3.90 -16.53 13.25
N ARG A 86 -2.85 -15.79 12.91
CA ARG A 86 -1.54 -15.96 13.55
C ARG A 86 -1.55 -15.53 15.02
N LEU A 87 -2.22 -14.43 15.33
CA LEU A 87 -2.34 -13.96 16.71
C LEU A 87 -3.15 -14.93 17.57
N GLU A 88 -4.23 -15.48 17.04
CA GLU A 88 -5.01 -16.50 17.73
C GLU A 88 -4.18 -17.77 18.01
N ARG A 89 -3.38 -18.19 17.05
CA ARG A 89 -2.48 -19.34 17.22
C ARG A 89 -1.44 -19.08 18.30
N LEU A 90 -0.82 -17.90 18.31
CA LEU A 90 0.15 -17.52 19.34
C LEU A 90 -0.49 -17.47 20.74
N LYS A 91 -1.70 -16.95 20.83
CA LYS A 91 -2.48 -16.91 22.05
C LYS A 91 -2.71 -18.32 22.59
N THR A 92 -3.15 -19.22 21.75
CA THR A 92 -3.37 -20.63 22.11
C THR A 92 -2.10 -21.29 22.63
N LEU A 93 -0.97 -21.08 21.96
CA LEU A 93 0.33 -21.63 22.38
C LEU A 93 0.77 -21.05 23.72
N SER A 94 0.58 -19.76 23.94
CA SER A 94 0.89 -19.09 25.21
C SER A 94 0.05 -19.64 26.36
N GLU A 95 -1.24 -19.84 26.14
CA GLU A 95 -2.14 -20.41 27.14
C GLU A 95 -1.75 -21.85 27.50
N ARG A 96 -1.33 -22.66 26.53
CA ARG A 96 -0.82 -24.01 26.77
C ARG A 96 0.45 -24.02 27.63
N GLU A 97 1.36 -23.10 27.35
CA GLU A 97 2.59 -22.97 28.11
C GLU A 97 2.32 -22.60 29.56
N GLU A 98 1.42 -21.65 29.82
CA GLU A 98 0.98 -21.28 31.17
C GLU A 98 0.38 -22.46 31.91
N GLU A 99 -0.45 -23.25 31.24
CA GLU A 99 -1.08 -24.43 31.83
C GLU A 99 -0.06 -25.49 32.19
N GLU A 100 0.94 -25.74 31.34
CA GLU A 100 2.04 -26.65 31.65
C GLU A 100 2.87 -26.19 32.84
N ASN A 101 3.13 -24.89 32.96
CA ASN A 101 3.90 -24.32 34.07
C ASN A 101 3.16 -24.35 35.42
N ARG A 102 1.85 -24.52 35.39
CA ARG A 102 1.03 -24.65 36.61
C ARG A 102 1.00 -26.09 37.19
N ARG A 103 1.43 -27.04 36.40
CA ARG A 103 1.52 -28.43 36.83
C ARG A 103 2.91 -28.68 37.46
#